data_a83559355ac971e341608de49b70f2f2
#
_entry.id   a83559355ac971e341608de49b70f2f2
#
_cell.length_a   1.000
_cell.length_b   1.000
_cell.length_c   1.000
_cell.angle_alpha   90.00
_cell.angle_beta   90.00
_cell.angle_gamma   90.00
#
_symmetry.space_group_name_H-M   'P 1'
#
loop_
_entity.id
_entity.type
_entity.pdbx_description
1 polymer ?
#
loop_
_entity_poly.entity_id
_entity_poly.type
_entity_poly.pdbx_seq_one_letter_code
_entity_poly.pdbx_strand_id
1 'polypeptide(L)'
;FGNYNFICYSTASSTLDQPKFRLVFELERQVEQSEIKHFWWSLNKQLEDIGDAQTKDLSRMYYIPAKYVGAHNFIFDNSGHPVDVDHLMAKWPYDRGRDSKNFLDRLPPELQAAVLEYKQSKLTNTTYSWSGYRDCPFWPKDLAAEYQTINNTGWYAKMYAIMVKVAGNATYRGYP
;
A
#
# COMPACT_ATOMS: atom_id res chain seq x y z
N PHE A 1 -6.43 5.12 24.22
CA PHE A 1 -7.22 5.89 23.22
C PHE A 1 -8.66 6.20 23.68
N GLY A 2 -9.03 5.91 24.93
CA GLY A 2 -10.35 6.17 25.51
C GLY A 2 -10.79 7.63 25.52
N ASN A 3 -9.91 8.57 25.15
CA ASN A 3 -10.25 10.01 25.07
C ASN A 3 -10.78 10.44 23.70
N TYR A 4 -10.76 9.56 22.69
CA TYR A 4 -11.19 9.89 21.33
C TYR A 4 -12.63 9.47 21.04
N ASN A 5 -13.30 10.21 20.17
CA ASN A 5 -14.53 9.76 19.54
C ASN A 5 -14.22 8.64 18.55
N PHE A 6 -14.80 7.47 18.75
CA PHE A 6 -14.68 6.38 17.79
C PHE A 6 -15.85 5.41 17.84
N ILE A 7 -16.03 4.69 16.75
CA ILE A 7 -16.88 3.51 16.66
C ILE A 7 -15.99 2.30 16.43
N CYS A 8 -16.22 1.24 17.22
CA CYS A 8 -15.57 -0.06 17.06
C CYS A 8 -16.61 -1.11 16.63
N TYR A 9 -16.32 -1.84 15.57
CA TYR A 9 -17.21 -2.92 15.12
C TYR A 9 -16.45 -4.12 14.58
N SER A 10 -17.05 -5.30 14.75
CA SER A 10 -16.48 -6.56 14.28
C SER A 10 -16.52 -6.70 12.76
N THR A 11 -15.60 -7.46 12.21
CA THR A 11 -15.58 -7.83 10.79
C THR A 11 -16.23 -9.19 10.55
N ALA A 12 -16.53 -9.54 9.29
CA ALA A 12 -17.12 -10.81 8.91
C ALA A 12 -16.29 -12.04 9.32
N SER A 13 -14.98 -11.90 9.48
CA SER A 13 -14.07 -12.97 9.88
C SER A 13 -13.69 -12.93 11.36
N SER A 14 -14.43 -12.16 12.19
CA SER A 14 -14.23 -12.10 13.63
C SER A 14 -14.73 -13.37 14.29
N THR A 15 -13.91 -13.98 15.15
CA THR A 15 -14.31 -15.12 16.00
C THR A 15 -14.16 -14.75 17.48
N LEU A 16 -14.72 -15.56 18.37
CA LEU A 16 -14.58 -15.32 19.81
C LEU A 16 -13.12 -15.42 20.26
N ASP A 17 -12.38 -16.38 19.71
CA ASP A 17 -10.96 -16.63 20.05
C ASP A 17 -10.00 -15.65 19.37
N GLN A 18 -10.41 -15.12 18.21
CA GLN A 18 -9.63 -14.14 17.45
C GLN A 18 -10.54 -13.00 17.00
N PRO A 19 -10.86 -12.05 17.88
CA PRO A 19 -11.70 -10.91 17.54
C PRO A 19 -10.99 -10.03 16.49
N LYS A 20 -11.67 -9.81 15.35
CA LYS A 20 -11.22 -8.88 14.32
C LYS A 20 -12.20 -7.73 14.22
N PHE A 21 -11.68 -6.52 14.26
CA PHE A 21 -12.50 -5.32 14.36
C PHE A 21 -11.95 -4.18 13.52
N ARG A 22 -12.76 -3.13 13.42
CA ARG A 22 -12.39 -1.84 12.86
C ARG A 22 -12.66 -0.75 13.88
N LEU A 23 -11.74 0.19 13.94
CA LEU A 23 -11.87 1.45 14.66
C LEU A 23 -12.05 2.56 13.63
N VAL A 24 -13.11 3.33 13.79
CA VAL A 24 -13.40 4.51 12.96
C VAL A 24 -13.39 5.72 13.87
N PHE A 25 -12.44 6.60 13.66
CA PHE A 25 -12.24 7.79 14.46
C PHE A 25 -12.84 9.01 13.78
N GLU A 26 -13.43 9.91 14.56
CA GLU A 26 -13.74 11.25 14.12
C GLU A 26 -12.45 12.10 14.11
N LEU A 27 -12.27 12.89 13.06
CA LEU A 27 -11.10 13.77 12.90
C LEU A 27 -11.54 15.23 12.97
N GLU A 28 -10.73 16.12 13.56
CA GLU A 28 -11.02 17.56 13.62
C GLU A 28 -10.98 18.23 12.24
N ARG A 29 -10.16 17.71 11.33
CA ARG A 29 -10.06 18.17 9.94
C ARG A 29 -9.84 17.02 8.97
N GLN A 30 -10.05 17.30 7.71
CA GLN A 30 -9.66 16.38 6.65
C GLN A 30 -8.14 16.22 6.58
N VAL A 31 -7.69 15.02 6.21
CA VAL A 31 -6.28 14.69 5.99
C VAL A 31 -6.02 14.73 4.49
N GLU A 32 -5.09 15.55 4.06
CA GLU A 32 -4.71 15.67 2.66
C GLU A 32 -4.00 14.39 2.17
N GLN A 33 -4.12 14.14 0.86
CA GLN A 33 -3.48 12.96 0.24
C GLN A 33 -1.96 12.89 0.50
N SER A 34 -1.30 14.03 0.56
CA SER A 34 0.14 14.15 0.85
C SER A 34 0.50 13.80 2.30
N GLU A 35 -0.46 13.95 3.23
CA GLU A 35 -0.28 13.73 4.66
C GLU A 35 -0.67 12.32 5.10
N ILE A 36 -1.46 11.59 4.32
CA ILE A 36 -2.10 10.35 4.75
C ILE A 36 -1.13 9.32 5.32
N LYS A 37 0.07 9.19 4.75
CA LYS A 37 1.08 8.25 5.24
C LYS A 37 1.62 8.65 6.61
N HIS A 38 1.85 9.94 6.81
CA HIS A 38 2.29 10.50 8.09
C HIS A 38 1.19 10.37 9.14
N PHE A 39 -0.03 10.79 8.80
CA PHE A 39 -1.17 10.69 9.71
C PHE A 39 -1.43 9.23 10.14
N TRP A 40 -1.48 8.30 9.17
CA TRP A 40 -1.65 6.87 9.48
C TRP A 40 -0.55 6.35 10.42
N TRP A 41 0.71 6.71 10.15
CA TRP A 41 1.84 6.36 11.00
C TRP A 41 1.65 6.88 12.42
N SER A 42 1.31 8.16 12.56
CA SER A 42 1.14 8.83 13.85
C SER A 42 -0.01 8.23 14.64
N LEU A 43 -1.15 7.98 13.98
CA LEU A 43 -2.30 7.34 14.61
C LEU A 43 -1.96 5.90 15.03
N ASN A 44 -1.27 5.14 14.19
CA ASN A 44 -0.87 3.78 14.53
C ASN A 44 0.10 3.75 15.72
N LYS A 45 1.05 4.67 15.79
CA LYS A 45 1.93 4.84 16.96
C LYS A 45 1.15 5.20 18.22
N GLN A 46 0.18 6.08 18.12
CA GLN A 46 -0.71 6.43 19.24
C GLN A 46 -1.54 5.23 19.73
N LEU A 47 -1.84 4.30 18.84
CA LEU A 47 -2.57 3.06 19.12
C LEU A 47 -1.63 1.85 19.38
N GLU A 48 -0.35 2.09 19.72
CA GLU A 48 0.62 1.05 20.05
C GLU A 48 0.84 0.02 18.92
N ASP A 49 0.80 0.48 17.67
CA ASP A 49 1.04 -0.30 16.45
C ASP A 49 0.06 -1.46 16.19
N ILE A 50 -1.18 -1.36 16.71
CA ILE A 50 -2.21 -2.40 16.49
C ILE A 50 -2.85 -2.34 15.09
N GLY A 51 -2.64 -1.26 14.32
CA GLY A 51 -3.27 -1.05 13.03
C GLY A 51 -2.72 -1.95 11.92
N ASP A 52 -3.62 -2.46 11.09
CA ASP A 52 -3.24 -3.18 9.86
C ASP A 52 -2.58 -2.21 8.86
N ALA A 53 -1.35 -2.51 8.45
CA ALA A 53 -0.58 -1.70 7.51
C ALA A 53 -1.29 -1.47 6.15
N GLN A 54 -2.26 -2.28 5.79
CA GLN A 54 -3.05 -2.13 4.58
C GLN A 54 -4.07 -0.98 4.68
N THR A 55 -4.41 -0.52 5.89
CA THR A 55 -5.41 0.54 6.10
C THR A 55 -4.93 1.95 5.72
N LYS A 56 -3.64 2.12 5.43
CA LYS A 56 -3.07 3.36 4.88
C LYS A 56 -3.39 3.61 3.39
N ASP A 57 -4.01 2.63 2.73
CA ASP A 57 -4.40 2.73 1.32
C ASP A 57 -5.76 3.42 1.20
N LEU A 58 -5.79 4.61 0.60
CA LEU A 58 -6.99 5.41 0.39
C LEU A 58 -7.99 4.77 -0.57
N SER A 59 -7.56 3.86 -1.43
CA SER A 59 -8.43 3.15 -2.37
C SER A 59 -9.21 2.00 -1.73
N ARG A 60 -8.92 1.68 -0.48
CA ARG A 60 -9.51 0.54 0.21
C ARG A 60 -10.97 0.80 0.57
N MET A 61 -11.85 -0.09 0.12
CA MET A 61 -13.24 -0.11 0.55
C MET A 61 -13.37 -0.74 1.94
N TYR A 62 -14.27 -0.17 2.73
CA TYR A 62 -14.67 -0.69 4.03
C TYR A 62 -16.16 -1.02 4.01
N TYR A 63 -16.47 -2.23 4.49
CA TYR A 63 -17.88 -2.59 4.70
C TYR A 63 -18.42 -1.84 5.91
N ILE A 64 -19.67 -1.42 5.81
CA ILE A 64 -20.42 -0.87 6.95
C ILE A 64 -20.60 -1.94 8.02
N PRO A 65 -20.84 -1.57 9.29
CA PRO A 65 -21.19 -2.52 10.34
C PRO A 65 -22.39 -3.37 9.93
N ALA A 66 -22.27 -4.69 10.09
CA ALA A 66 -23.34 -5.63 9.77
C ALA A 66 -23.26 -6.83 10.71
N LYS A 67 -24.38 -7.53 10.86
CA LYS A 67 -24.45 -8.79 11.60
C LYS A 67 -24.16 -9.95 10.64
N TYR A 68 -23.05 -10.62 10.83
CA TYR A 68 -22.62 -11.76 10.02
C TYR A 68 -22.96 -13.06 10.71
N VAL A 69 -23.59 -13.98 9.97
CA VAL A 69 -23.94 -15.31 10.48
C VAL A 69 -22.67 -16.10 10.77
N GLY A 70 -22.59 -16.68 11.98
CA GLY A 70 -21.42 -17.46 12.41
C GLY A 70 -20.20 -16.65 12.87
N ALA A 71 -20.24 -15.33 12.78
CA ALA A 71 -19.16 -14.48 13.27
C ALA A 71 -19.42 -14.01 14.71
N HIS A 72 -18.37 -13.69 15.44
CA HIS A 72 -18.45 -12.97 16.70
C HIS A 72 -18.76 -11.49 16.42
N ASN A 73 -20.05 -11.13 16.53
CA ASN A 73 -20.54 -9.79 16.20
C ASN A 73 -20.56 -8.89 17.43
N PHE A 74 -19.98 -7.71 17.31
CA PHE A 74 -20.08 -6.64 18.29
C PHE A 74 -19.99 -5.27 17.62
N ILE A 75 -20.54 -4.28 18.27
CA ILE A 75 -20.41 -2.87 17.95
C ILE A 75 -20.52 -2.07 19.25
N PHE A 76 -19.66 -1.11 19.42
CA PHE A 76 -19.71 -0.13 20.49
C PHE A 76 -19.07 1.17 20.05
N ASP A 77 -19.40 2.25 20.71
CA ASP A 77 -18.83 3.57 20.50
C ASP A 77 -18.20 4.09 21.80
N ASN A 78 -17.34 5.07 21.62
CA ASN A 78 -16.77 5.85 22.71
C ASN A 78 -16.94 7.33 22.39
N SER A 79 -17.48 8.05 23.36
CA SER A 79 -17.60 9.51 23.28
C SER A 79 -16.38 10.16 23.92
N GLY A 80 -15.72 11.02 23.18
CA GLY A 80 -14.52 11.75 23.59
C GLY A 80 -14.32 12.98 22.73
N HIS A 81 -13.11 13.21 22.26
CA HIS A 81 -12.77 14.31 21.36
C HIS A 81 -12.47 13.76 19.96
N PRO A 82 -12.75 14.53 18.89
CA PRO A 82 -12.18 14.25 17.58
C PRO A 82 -10.65 14.18 17.67
N VAL A 83 -10.03 13.43 16.78
CA VAL A 83 -8.57 13.35 16.71
C VAL A 83 -8.03 14.64 16.14
N ASP A 84 -7.23 15.35 16.93
CA ASP A 84 -6.43 16.49 16.45
C ASP A 84 -5.31 15.98 15.56
N VAL A 85 -5.47 16.14 14.25
CA VAL A 85 -4.57 15.63 13.22
C VAL A 85 -3.19 16.26 13.34
N ASP A 86 -3.13 17.57 13.53
CA ASP A 86 -1.87 18.32 13.54
C ASP A 86 -1.06 18.03 14.81
N HIS A 87 -1.71 18.01 15.96
CA HIS A 87 -1.08 17.62 17.22
C HIS A 87 -0.54 16.19 17.16
N LEU A 88 -1.31 15.26 16.61
CA LEU A 88 -0.92 13.86 16.51
C LEU A 88 0.30 13.68 15.60
N MET A 89 0.32 14.37 14.44
CA MET A 89 1.44 14.33 13.51
C MET A 89 2.70 15.00 14.09
N ALA A 90 2.54 16.07 14.85
CA ALA A 90 3.66 16.74 15.53
C ALA A 90 4.24 15.83 16.65
N LYS A 91 3.38 15.13 17.39
CA LYS A 91 3.80 14.19 18.46
C LYS A 91 4.57 13.00 17.91
N TRP A 92 4.20 12.50 16.75
CA TRP A 92 4.79 11.32 16.11
C TRP A 92 5.34 11.67 14.72
N PRO A 93 6.54 12.28 14.64
CA PRO A 93 7.13 12.67 13.37
C PRO A 93 7.43 11.46 12.49
N TYR A 94 7.07 11.55 11.22
CA TYR A 94 7.24 10.50 10.23
C TYR A 94 8.49 10.71 9.38
N ASP A 95 9.46 9.82 9.54
CA ASP A 95 10.63 9.77 8.67
C ASP A 95 10.33 8.94 7.41
N ARG A 96 10.07 9.64 6.31
CA ARG A 96 9.79 9.01 5.00
C ARG A 96 10.92 8.09 4.53
N GLY A 97 12.15 8.35 4.92
CA GLY A 97 13.31 7.56 4.51
C GLY A 97 13.38 6.19 5.19
N ARG A 98 12.92 6.09 6.44
CA ARG A 98 12.97 4.84 7.21
C ARG A 98 11.98 3.78 6.77
N ASP A 99 10.77 4.20 6.38
CA ASP A 99 9.65 3.29 6.11
C ASP A 99 9.48 2.97 4.62
N SER A 100 10.22 3.65 3.75
CA SER A 100 10.19 3.32 2.34
C SER A 100 10.90 2.00 2.09
N LYS A 101 10.16 1.06 1.45
CA LYS A 101 10.76 -0.18 0.92
C LYS A 101 11.61 0.10 -0.33
N ASN A 102 11.46 1.27 -0.93
CA ASN A 102 12.21 1.67 -2.11
C ASN A 102 13.59 2.19 -1.68
N PHE A 103 14.63 1.57 -2.20
CA PHE A 103 16.00 1.97 -1.92
C PHE A 103 16.27 3.44 -2.25
N LEU A 104 15.69 3.95 -3.35
CA LEU A 104 15.87 5.35 -3.76
C LEU A 104 15.37 6.33 -2.69
N ASP A 105 14.23 6.07 -2.07
CA ASP A 105 13.65 6.97 -1.06
C ASP A 105 14.48 7.05 0.23
N ARG A 106 15.41 6.11 0.43
CA ARG A 106 16.35 6.08 1.56
C ARG A 106 17.61 6.87 1.31
N LEU A 107 17.86 7.26 0.07
CA LEU A 107 19.02 8.04 -0.29
C LEU A 107 18.78 9.54 -0.03
N PRO A 108 19.84 10.31 0.30
CA PRO A 108 19.75 11.76 0.28
C PRO A 108 19.25 12.30 -1.07
N PRO A 109 18.51 13.42 -1.10
CA PRO A 109 17.90 13.95 -2.34
C PRO A 109 18.90 14.13 -3.49
N GLU A 110 20.12 14.55 -3.19
CA GLU A 110 21.21 14.71 -4.18
C GLU A 110 21.59 13.39 -4.84
N LEU A 111 21.68 12.31 -4.04
CA LEU A 111 21.99 10.97 -4.57
C LEU A 111 20.79 10.38 -5.33
N GLN A 112 19.56 10.68 -4.92
CA GLN A 112 18.36 10.30 -5.68
C GLN A 112 18.41 10.90 -7.08
N ALA A 113 18.67 12.21 -7.18
CA ALA A 113 18.79 12.91 -8.46
C ALA A 113 19.90 12.31 -9.34
N ALA A 114 21.08 12.09 -8.78
CA ALA A 114 22.21 11.50 -9.50
C ALA A 114 21.90 10.07 -10.02
N VAL A 115 21.21 9.24 -9.23
CA VAL A 115 20.78 7.90 -9.66
C VAL A 115 19.76 7.96 -10.78
N LEU A 116 18.81 8.90 -10.72
CA LEU A 116 17.80 9.10 -11.76
C LEU A 116 18.45 9.58 -13.07
N GLU A 117 19.35 10.55 -13.00
CA GLU A 117 20.10 11.05 -14.14
C GLU A 117 20.93 9.95 -14.79
N TYR A 118 21.68 9.18 -13.98
CA TYR A 118 22.43 8.02 -14.47
C TYR A 118 21.53 7.00 -15.17
N LYS A 119 20.36 6.69 -14.61
CA LYS A 119 19.39 5.79 -15.25
C LYS A 119 18.91 6.35 -16.60
N GLN A 120 18.54 7.63 -16.64
CA GLN A 120 18.11 8.29 -17.88
C GLN A 120 19.22 8.28 -18.95
N SER A 121 20.47 8.52 -18.57
CA SER A 121 21.61 8.48 -19.50
C SER A 121 21.86 7.09 -20.11
N LYS A 122 21.39 6.03 -19.45
CA LYS A 122 21.48 4.63 -19.92
C LYS A 122 20.27 4.17 -20.73
N LEU A 123 19.11 4.82 -20.54
CA LEU A 123 17.87 4.47 -21.24
C LEU A 123 17.75 5.24 -22.57
N THR A 124 18.69 5.01 -23.46
CA THR A 124 18.83 5.77 -24.74
C THR A 124 18.19 5.06 -25.93
N ASN A 125 17.78 3.79 -25.79
CA ASN A 125 17.25 3.03 -26.89
C ASN A 125 15.75 3.30 -27.07
N THR A 126 15.40 4.18 -28.00
CA THR A 126 14.01 4.56 -28.32
C THR A 126 13.46 3.87 -29.56
N THR A 127 14.32 3.17 -30.29
CA THR A 127 13.93 2.49 -31.54
C THR A 127 13.58 1.03 -31.27
N TYR A 128 12.36 0.64 -31.65
CA TYR A 128 11.91 -0.75 -31.57
C TYR A 128 11.14 -1.13 -32.83
N SER A 129 11.26 -2.39 -33.23
CA SER A 129 10.65 -2.92 -34.46
C SER A 129 9.50 -3.91 -34.21
N TRP A 130 9.13 -4.16 -32.96
CA TRP A 130 8.01 -5.04 -32.63
C TRP A 130 6.69 -4.27 -32.51
N SER A 131 5.60 -4.86 -32.99
CA SER A 131 4.25 -4.29 -32.93
C SER A 131 3.40 -4.83 -31.78
N GLY A 132 3.88 -5.88 -31.10
CA GLY A 132 3.16 -6.49 -30.00
C GLY A 132 4.07 -7.34 -29.10
N TYR A 133 3.50 -7.82 -28.00
CA TYR A 133 4.26 -8.60 -26.99
C TYR A 133 4.84 -9.91 -27.57
N ARG A 134 4.21 -10.50 -28.58
CA ARG A 134 4.67 -11.76 -29.21
C ARG A 134 5.99 -11.59 -29.93
N ASP A 135 6.20 -10.41 -30.51
CA ASP A 135 7.40 -10.10 -31.30
C ASP A 135 8.51 -9.47 -30.45
N CYS A 136 8.21 -9.15 -29.19
CA CYS A 136 9.16 -8.55 -28.26
C CYS A 136 10.25 -9.58 -27.90
N PRO A 137 11.56 -9.30 -28.19
CA PRO A 137 12.64 -10.26 -28.03
C PRO A 137 12.96 -10.63 -26.58
N PHE A 138 12.47 -9.86 -25.61
CA PHE A 138 12.65 -10.11 -24.19
C PHE A 138 11.33 -10.45 -23.45
N TRP A 139 10.29 -10.79 -24.21
CA TRP A 139 9.05 -11.29 -23.63
C TRP A 139 9.27 -12.63 -22.94
N PRO A 140 8.87 -12.80 -21.65
CA PRO A 140 9.10 -14.03 -20.90
C PRO A 140 8.08 -15.12 -21.29
N LYS A 141 8.35 -15.84 -22.35
CA LYS A 141 7.44 -16.85 -22.93
C LYS A 141 7.01 -17.92 -21.95
N ASP A 142 7.95 -18.39 -21.11
CA ASP A 142 7.69 -19.44 -20.13
C ASP A 142 6.70 -18.95 -19.05
N LEU A 143 6.92 -17.76 -18.48
CA LEU A 143 6.01 -17.20 -17.50
C LEU A 143 4.64 -16.88 -18.09
N ALA A 144 4.60 -16.48 -19.36
CA ALA A 144 3.34 -16.22 -20.06
C ALA A 144 2.56 -17.53 -20.31
N ALA A 145 3.23 -18.60 -20.67
CA ALA A 145 2.61 -19.92 -20.82
C ALA A 145 2.05 -20.42 -19.47
N GLU A 146 2.84 -20.33 -18.39
CA GLU A 146 2.37 -20.67 -17.05
C GLU A 146 1.16 -19.82 -16.64
N TYR A 147 1.14 -18.50 -16.95
CA TYR A 147 0.00 -17.63 -16.67
C TYR A 147 -1.28 -18.13 -17.34
N GLN A 148 -1.20 -18.62 -18.59
CA GLN A 148 -2.34 -19.12 -19.34
C GLN A 148 -2.92 -20.43 -18.79
N THR A 149 -2.15 -21.19 -17.99
CA THR A 149 -2.59 -22.45 -17.37
C THR A 149 -3.24 -22.29 -16.00
N ILE A 150 -3.25 -21.08 -15.45
CA ILE A 150 -3.81 -20.82 -14.11
C ILE A 150 -5.35 -20.78 -14.20
N ASN A 151 -6.01 -21.64 -13.43
CA ASN A 151 -7.45 -21.79 -13.45
C ASN A 151 -8.17 -21.18 -12.24
N ASN A 152 -7.49 -20.92 -11.12
CA ASN A 152 -8.13 -20.51 -9.87
C ASN A 152 -7.46 -19.32 -9.19
N THR A 153 -6.31 -19.50 -8.56
CA THR A 153 -5.62 -18.48 -7.77
C THR A 153 -4.17 -18.34 -8.21
N GLY A 154 -3.54 -17.18 -7.94
CA GLY A 154 -2.12 -16.94 -8.24
C GLY A 154 -1.84 -16.24 -9.57
N TRP A 155 -2.82 -16.06 -10.44
CA TRP A 155 -2.66 -15.38 -11.72
C TRP A 155 -2.19 -13.92 -11.56
N TYR A 156 -2.61 -13.23 -10.49
CA TYR A 156 -2.15 -11.88 -10.20
C TYR A 156 -0.65 -11.84 -9.89
N ALA A 157 -0.16 -12.75 -9.03
CA ALA A 157 1.26 -12.86 -8.71
C ALA A 157 2.11 -13.21 -9.95
N LYS A 158 1.59 -14.07 -10.83
CA LYS A 158 2.25 -14.45 -12.08
C LYS A 158 2.29 -13.29 -13.07
N MET A 159 1.19 -12.54 -13.22
CA MET A 159 1.17 -11.32 -14.04
C MET A 159 2.20 -10.31 -13.54
N TYR A 160 2.27 -10.08 -12.23
CA TYR A 160 3.27 -9.20 -11.63
C TYR A 160 4.70 -9.65 -11.95
N ALA A 161 4.98 -10.95 -11.86
CA ALA A 161 6.30 -11.51 -12.21
C ALA A 161 6.66 -11.28 -13.69
N ILE A 162 5.68 -11.41 -14.60
CA ILE A 162 5.86 -11.10 -16.03
C ILE A 162 6.22 -9.63 -16.20
N MET A 163 5.45 -8.72 -15.59
CA MET A 163 5.68 -7.28 -15.70
C MET A 163 7.07 -6.89 -15.18
N VAL A 164 7.48 -7.39 -14.02
CA VAL A 164 8.79 -7.14 -13.42
C VAL A 164 9.91 -7.63 -14.35
N LYS A 165 9.77 -8.83 -14.93
CA LYS A 165 10.77 -9.40 -15.83
C LYS A 165 10.86 -8.63 -17.14
N VAL A 166 9.74 -8.20 -17.71
CA VAL A 166 9.72 -7.35 -18.92
C VAL A 166 10.40 -6.02 -18.64
N ALA A 167 10.02 -5.33 -17.56
CA ALA A 167 10.62 -4.05 -17.19
C ALA A 167 12.14 -4.18 -16.94
N GLY A 168 12.57 -5.21 -16.22
CA GLY A 168 13.99 -5.47 -15.97
C GLY A 168 14.78 -5.73 -17.24
N ASN A 169 14.25 -6.53 -18.15
CA ASN A 169 14.87 -6.82 -19.43
C ASN A 169 14.91 -5.60 -20.36
N ALA A 170 13.85 -4.79 -20.37
CA ALA A 170 13.80 -3.53 -21.13
C ALA A 170 14.88 -2.58 -20.62
N THR A 171 14.94 -2.34 -19.32
CA THR A 171 15.95 -1.48 -18.69
C THR A 171 17.37 -1.97 -18.96
N TYR A 172 17.61 -3.28 -18.85
CA TYR A 172 18.93 -3.88 -19.15
C TYR A 172 19.37 -3.62 -20.60
N ARG A 173 18.44 -3.58 -21.53
CA ARG A 173 18.67 -3.29 -22.96
C ARG A 173 18.62 -1.80 -23.31
N GLY A 174 18.46 -0.91 -22.32
CA GLY A 174 18.46 0.54 -22.49
C GLY A 174 17.13 1.13 -22.97
N TYR A 175 16.01 0.38 -22.88
CA TYR A 175 14.66 0.93 -23.15
C TYR A 175 14.10 1.63 -21.89
N PRO A 176 13.40 2.79 -22.06
CA PRO A 176 12.77 3.51 -20.97
C PRO A 176 11.56 2.81 -20.38
#